data_4468c4277176573d26cf542b31f48aae
#
_entry.id   4468c4277176573d26cf542b31f48aae
#
_cell.length_a   1.000
_cell.length_b   1.000
_cell.length_c   1.000
_cell.angle_alpha   90.00
_cell.angle_beta   90.00
_cell.angle_gamma   90.00
#
_symmetry.space_group_name_H-M   'P 1'
#
loop_
_entity.id
_entity.type
_entity.pdbx_description
1 polymer ?
#
loop_
_entity_poly.entity_id
_entity_poly.type
_entity_poly.pdbx_seq_one_letter_code
_entity_poly.pdbx_strand_id
1 'polypeptide(L)'
;SAQKNGPSAPASSQTVQSDSGSATENSVEIRTYDIPEENVQAGTRYVPSPTTGGFWMWTLFIQNYIQAYDPVTKSTYIPCYQTGCEHSDAFCSAYFGEISGLAEYRGNFYAMIYYNDDTASAFVTRPVSGGPLQILASWEPENDNEVYRCGFYGLSFGKAYLTVSKETYTLTEDGQQELVGEEYSDCSFDLKTGKMMELMRDVDGTLPYMYGVWEDSVVYQTLETVKGAPAFEDWVAQQPEGTPWDLYGRQYYNYRLYSRNLKTGDEKTIVDMSENFVWTADPHKSWEQYIVYQVGRSVYVYDMETQTVKELFTYDQDWKNYNYMILDGHVIAICGTGDTCRAWAIDIADESVVELDTRGGNAITITPEYECNDYIVGLLANQTGKVEEYYISKEDFYRSNYDGIFS
;
A
#
# COMPACT_ATOMS: atom_id res chain seq x y z
N SER A 1 30.31 28.12 0.08
CA SER A 1 30.33 27.27 1.27
C SER A 1 28.89 27.05 1.72
N ALA A 2 28.21 26.07 1.17
CA ALA A 2 26.90 25.64 1.62
C ALA A 2 27.12 24.50 2.63
N GLN A 3 26.74 24.71 3.87
CA GLN A 3 26.66 23.67 4.89
C GLN A 3 25.51 22.75 4.50
N LYS A 4 25.83 21.50 4.20
CA LYS A 4 24.87 20.40 4.21
C LYS A 4 24.48 20.16 5.67
N ASN A 5 23.24 20.41 6.02
CA ASN A 5 22.66 19.89 7.25
C ASN A 5 22.54 18.38 7.05
N GLY A 6 23.27 17.66 7.89
CA GLY A 6 23.15 16.21 7.96
C GLY A 6 21.82 15.79 8.59
N PRO A 7 21.49 14.50 8.51
CA PRO A 7 20.22 13.98 8.99
C PRO A 7 20.03 14.27 10.48
N SER A 8 18.79 14.54 10.84
CA SER A 8 18.30 14.82 12.18
C SER A 8 18.69 13.73 13.18
N ALA A 9 18.83 14.10 14.43
CA ALA A 9 19.21 13.25 15.53
C ALA A 9 18.25 12.05 15.67
N PRO A 10 18.73 10.92 16.23
CA PRO A 10 17.94 9.72 16.39
C PRO A 10 16.71 9.95 17.25
N ALA A 11 15.61 9.33 16.85
CA ALA A 11 14.36 9.29 17.59
C ALA A 11 14.58 8.88 19.04
N SER A 12 13.86 9.50 19.95
CA SER A 12 13.92 9.12 21.37
C SER A 12 13.20 7.79 21.56
N SER A 13 13.94 6.73 21.92
CA SER A 13 13.36 5.45 22.29
C SER A 13 12.70 5.54 23.65
N GLN A 14 11.45 5.12 23.77
CA GLN A 14 10.79 4.86 25.03
C GLN A 14 10.70 3.35 25.26
N THR A 15 11.41 2.87 26.26
CA THR A 15 11.32 1.47 26.69
C THR A 15 10.11 1.33 27.61
N VAL A 16 9.13 0.54 27.21
CA VAL A 16 7.95 0.25 28.03
C VAL A 16 8.23 -0.97 28.89
N GLN A 17 8.44 -0.76 30.19
CA GLN A 17 8.57 -1.84 31.16
C GLN A 17 7.20 -2.24 31.69
N SER A 18 6.82 -3.51 31.53
CA SER A 18 5.65 -4.09 32.18
C SER A 18 6.03 -4.60 33.58
N ASP A 19 5.37 -4.10 34.60
CA ASP A 19 5.42 -4.65 35.97
C ASP A 19 4.43 -5.81 36.09
N SER A 20 4.92 -7.05 36.04
CA SER A 20 4.50 -8.21 36.84
C SER A 20 4.96 -9.56 36.27
N GLY A 21 5.75 -10.31 37.04
CA GLY A 21 5.73 -11.78 37.16
C GLY A 21 6.29 -12.61 36.01
N SER A 22 7.60 -12.87 36.06
CA SER A 22 8.30 -14.09 35.60
C SER A 22 7.79 -14.80 34.32
N ALA A 23 7.88 -14.12 33.20
CA ALA A 23 8.11 -14.67 31.89
C ALA A 23 9.16 -13.79 31.23
N THR A 24 10.05 -14.34 30.45
CA THR A 24 11.05 -13.59 29.69
C THR A 24 10.34 -12.46 28.95
N GLU A 25 10.56 -11.22 29.42
CA GLU A 25 9.96 -10.01 28.83
C GLU A 25 10.53 -9.83 27.41
N ASN A 26 9.81 -10.27 26.41
CA ASN A 26 10.01 -9.84 25.03
C ASN A 26 9.34 -8.47 24.89
N SER A 27 10.09 -7.38 25.06
CA SER A 27 9.60 -6.03 24.81
C SER A 27 9.98 -5.59 23.41
N VAL A 28 9.00 -5.23 22.60
CA VAL A 28 9.26 -4.52 21.34
C VAL A 28 9.59 -3.07 21.66
N GLU A 29 10.69 -2.56 21.14
CA GLU A 29 11.01 -1.14 21.22
C GLU A 29 10.08 -0.38 20.25
N ILE A 30 9.16 0.39 20.80
CA ILE A 30 8.28 1.26 20.00
C ILE A 30 9.13 2.47 19.57
N ARG A 31 9.41 2.56 18.29
CA ARG A 31 10.07 3.70 17.68
C ARG A 31 9.00 4.56 17.02
N THR A 32 8.93 5.84 17.37
CA THR A 32 8.21 6.81 16.54
C THR A 32 9.07 7.06 15.29
N TYR A 33 8.69 6.44 14.20
CA TYR A 33 9.26 6.76 12.90
C TYR A 33 8.59 8.05 12.41
N ASP A 34 9.36 9.11 12.29
CA ASP A 34 8.95 10.23 11.46
C ASP A 34 8.97 9.72 10.01
N ILE A 35 7.79 9.37 9.48
CA ILE A 35 7.65 9.11 8.04
C ILE A 35 8.21 10.35 7.35
N PRO A 36 9.23 10.23 6.48
CA PRO A 36 9.81 11.39 5.83
C PRO A 36 8.69 12.17 5.15
N GLU A 37 8.50 13.45 5.49
CA GLU A 37 7.51 14.33 4.84
C GLU A 37 7.62 14.31 3.30
N GLU A 38 8.74 13.84 2.80
CA GLU A 38 9.08 13.78 1.37
C GLU A 38 8.61 12.51 0.67
N ASN A 39 8.14 11.48 1.41
CA ASN A 39 7.73 10.22 0.82
C ASN A 39 6.42 9.74 1.46
N VAL A 40 5.32 9.84 0.73
CA VAL A 40 3.97 9.57 1.24
C VAL A 40 3.25 8.60 0.33
N GLN A 41 2.82 7.48 0.87
CA GLN A 41 1.99 6.51 0.17
C GLN A 41 0.57 7.05 -0.02
N ALA A 42 -0.02 6.81 -1.18
CA ALA A 42 -1.44 6.98 -1.37
C ALA A 42 -2.19 5.77 -0.82
N GLY A 43 -3.23 6.02 -0.04
CA GLY A 43 -4.16 4.99 0.40
C GLY A 43 -5.33 4.85 -0.56
N THR A 44 -5.97 3.70 -0.51
CA THR A 44 -7.21 3.41 -1.26
C THR A 44 -8.46 3.57 -0.40
N ARG A 45 -8.32 3.67 0.91
CA ARG A 45 -9.42 3.80 1.86
C ARG A 45 -9.07 4.64 3.09
N TYR A 46 -7.84 4.52 3.57
CA TYR A 46 -7.28 5.25 4.70
C TYR A 46 -5.97 5.87 4.32
N VAL A 47 -5.70 7.04 4.86
CA VAL A 47 -4.44 7.76 4.67
C VAL A 47 -4.05 8.41 5.98
N PRO A 48 -2.80 8.30 6.42
CA PRO A 48 -2.30 9.10 7.53
C PRO A 48 -2.51 10.58 7.30
N SER A 49 -2.89 11.30 8.36
CA SER A 49 -3.07 12.74 8.32
C SER A 49 -2.06 13.45 9.21
N PRO A 50 -0.93 13.95 8.66
CA PRO A 50 -0.01 14.80 9.39
C PRO A 50 -0.67 16.04 9.99
N THR A 51 -1.70 16.58 9.31
CA THR A 51 -2.41 17.79 9.77
C THR A 51 -3.26 17.54 11.02
N THR A 52 -3.93 16.38 11.13
CA THR A 52 -4.84 16.10 12.25
C THR A 52 -4.23 15.18 13.31
N GLY A 53 -3.16 14.49 12.99
CA GLY A 53 -2.57 13.44 13.83
C GLY A 53 -3.39 12.14 13.86
N GLY A 54 -4.36 12.00 12.97
CA GLY A 54 -5.22 10.83 12.80
C GLY A 54 -5.18 10.33 11.37
N PHE A 55 -6.35 9.99 10.84
CA PHE A 55 -6.49 9.44 9.50
C PHE A 55 -7.54 10.18 8.70
N TRP A 56 -7.28 10.32 7.37
CA TRP A 56 -8.29 10.59 6.37
C TRP A 56 -8.88 9.27 5.90
N MET A 57 -10.19 9.24 5.71
CA MET A 57 -10.91 8.04 5.27
C MET A 57 -12.03 8.40 4.31
N TRP A 58 -12.38 7.46 3.45
CA TRP A 58 -13.56 7.53 2.57
C TRP A 58 -14.06 6.13 2.26
N THR A 59 -15.30 6.04 1.83
CA THR A 59 -15.90 4.77 1.44
C THR A 59 -15.98 4.73 -0.08
N LEU A 60 -15.28 3.79 -0.70
CA LEU A 60 -15.34 3.55 -2.14
C LEU A 60 -16.79 3.38 -2.60
N PHE A 61 -17.13 4.04 -3.72
CA PHE A 61 -18.43 3.95 -4.41
C PHE A 61 -19.68 4.41 -3.61
N ILE A 62 -19.54 4.83 -2.35
CA ILE A 62 -20.69 5.22 -1.51
C ILE A 62 -20.64 6.69 -1.15
N GLN A 63 -19.44 7.25 -0.98
CA GLN A 63 -19.26 8.63 -0.52
C GLN A 63 -18.27 9.36 -1.40
N ASN A 64 -18.69 10.51 -1.92
CA ASN A 64 -17.85 11.38 -2.74
C ASN A 64 -17.07 12.42 -1.89
N TYR A 65 -17.00 12.23 -0.59
CA TYR A 65 -16.32 13.12 0.34
C TYR A 65 -15.42 12.35 1.31
N ILE A 66 -14.38 13.02 1.76
CA ILE A 66 -13.47 12.48 2.78
C ILE A 66 -14.01 12.78 4.18
N GLN A 67 -13.66 11.91 5.13
CA GLN A 67 -13.85 12.07 6.55
C GLN A 67 -12.50 12.09 7.25
N ALA A 68 -12.42 12.76 8.39
CA ALA A 68 -11.30 12.65 9.30
C ALA A 68 -11.68 11.73 10.46
N TYR A 69 -10.77 10.84 10.85
CA TYR A 69 -10.87 10.07 12.09
C TYR A 69 -9.87 10.60 13.10
N ASP A 70 -10.36 10.93 14.30
CA ASP A 70 -9.54 11.31 15.44
C ASP A 70 -9.43 10.10 16.38
N PRO A 71 -8.22 9.48 16.49
CA PRO A 71 -8.04 8.30 17.32
C PRO A 71 -8.12 8.62 18.83
N VAL A 72 -7.90 9.86 19.24
CA VAL A 72 -7.98 10.27 20.65
C VAL A 72 -9.41 10.31 21.13
N THR A 73 -10.29 10.97 20.36
CA THR A 73 -11.72 11.08 20.68
C THR A 73 -12.53 9.88 20.16
N LYS A 74 -11.92 9.02 19.34
CA LYS A 74 -12.55 7.89 18.64
C LYS A 74 -13.79 8.35 17.85
N SER A 75 -13.70 9.49 17.21
CA SER A 75 -14.81 10.09 16.45
C SER A 75 -14.41 10.43 15.02
N THR A 76 -15.39 10.37 14.13
CA THR A 76 -15.26 10.82 12.75
C THR A 76 -15.96 12.15 12.55
N TYR A 77 -15.39 13.00 11.69
CA TYR A 77 -16.04 14.24 11.27
C TYR A 77 -15.71 14.54 9.80
N ILE A 78 -16.56 15.33 9.15
CA ILE A 78 -16.32 15.79 7.80
C ILE A 78 -15.55 17.11 7.86
N PRO A 79 -14.34 17.19 7.25
CA PRO A 79 -13.49 18.39 7.31
C PRO A 79 -14.01 19.48 6.35
N CYS A 80 -15.24 19.94 6.59
CA CYS A 80 -15.86 21.01 5.85
C CYS A 80 -16.08 22.22 6.74
N TYR A 81 -15.55 23.36 6.31
CA TYR A 81 -15.62 24.62 7.05
C TYR A 81 -16.81 25.51 6.63
N GLN A 82 -17.66 25.04 5.72
CA GLN A 82 -18.83 25.79 5.26
C GLN A 82 -20.05 25.52 6.10
N THR A 83 -20.63 26.57 6.71
CA THR A 83 -21.84 26.45 7.50
C THR A 83 -23.02 26.05 6.61
N GLY A 84 -23.74 24.96 7.01
CA GLY A 84 -24.91 24.47 6.31
C GLY A 84 -24.60 23.73 4.99
N CYS A 85 -23.35 23.29 4.82
CA CYS A 85 -22.97 22.46 3.69
C CYS A 85 -23.57 21.05 3.80
N GLU A 86 -24.20 20.57 2.74
CA GLU A 86 -24.77 19.22 2.64
C GLU A 86 -23.74 18.17 2.19
N HIS A 87 -22.50 18.57 1.91
CA HIS A 87 -21.37 17.74 1.47
C HIS A 87 -21.62 16.95 0.17
N SER A 88 -22.49 17.45 -0.69
CA SER A 88 -23.01 16.75 -1.87
C SER A 88 -22.44 17.24 -3.19
N ASP A 89 -21.61 18.30 -3.17
CA ASP A 89 -21.12 18.93 -4.40
C ASP A 89 -19.68 19.48 -4.26
N ALA A 90 -19.14 19.92 -5.40
CA ALA A 90 -17.78 20.44 -5.52
C ALA A 90 -17.51 21.75 -4.74
N PHE A 91 -18.52 22.42 -4.20
CA PHE A 91 -18.35 23.58 -3.34
C PHE A 91 -17.92 23.17 -1.91
N CYS A 92 -18.20 21.93 -1.52
CA CYS A 92 -17.73 21.37 -0.26
C CYS A 92 -16.22 21.13 -0.30
N SER A 93 -15.49 21.61 0.71
CA SER A 93 -14.04 21.40 0.81
C SER A 93 -13.64 19.92 1.01
N ALA A 94 -14.55 19.10 1.50
CA ALA A 94 -14.34 17.67 1.69
C ALA A 94 -14.78 16.82 0.48
N TYR A 95 -15.46 17.40 -0.51
CA TYR A 95 -15.97 16.67 -1.68
C TYR A 95 -14.90 16.53 -2.76
N PHE A 96 -14.67 15.34 -3.26
CA PHE A 96 -13.71 15.03 -4.33
C PHE A 96 -14.33 14.33 -5.53
N GLY A 97 -15.52 13.79 -5.41
CA GLY A 97 -16.06 12.81 -6.36
C GLY A 97 -15.61 11.40 -6.00
N GLU A 98 -15.58 10.51 -6.97
CA GLU A 98 -15.15 9.12 -6.76
C GLU A 98 -13.62 9.04 -6.68
N ILE A 99 -13.10 8.71 -5.51
CA ILE A 99 -11.66 8.67 -5.23
C ILE A 99 -11.17 7.24 -5.40
N SER A 100 -10.11 7.04 -6.20
CA SER A 100 -9.39 5.77 -6.30
C SER A 100 -8.10 5.73 -5.48
N GLY A 101 -7.55 6.88 -5.10
CA GLY A 101 -6.38 7.00 -4.26
C GLY A 101 -6.22 8.42 -3.72
N LEU A 102 -5.78 8.56 -2.49
CA LEU A 102 -5.60 9.84 -1.78
C LEU A 102 -4.29 9.83 -1.00
N ALA A 103 -3.64 10.97 -0.93
CA ALA A 103 -2.54 11.24 0.00
C ALA A 103 -2.61 12.69 0.50
N GLU A 104 -2.15 12.92 1.72
CA GLU A 104 -1.85 14.26 2.24
C GLU A 104 -0.34 14.50 2.13
N TYR A 105 0.05 15.60 1.46
CA TYR A 105 1.44 15.97 1.29
C TYR A 105 1.61 17.47 1.38
N ARG A 106 2.44 17.94 2.32
CA ARG A 106 2.74 19.37 2.53
C ARG A 106 1.50 20.25 2.62
N GLY A 107 0.49 19.81 3.40
CA GLY A 107 -0.74 20.55 3.65
C GLY A 107 -1.71 20.60 2.46
N ASN A 108 -1.54 19.74 1.48
CA ASN A 108 -2.45 19.57 0.36
C ASN A 108 -2.88 18.10 0.25
N PHE A 109 -4.12 17.89 -0.14
CA PHE A 109 -4.56 16.62 -0.67
C PHE A 109 -4.15 16.47 -2.11
N TYR A 110 -3.71 15.27 -2.46
CA TYR A 110 -3.54 14.80 -3.82
C TYR A 110 -4.39 13.55 -4.00
N ALA A 111 -5.17 13.50 -5.06
CA ALA A 111 -6.06 12.38 -5.29
C ALA A 111 -6.13 12.00 -6.77
N MET A 112 -6.35 10.73 -7.02
CA MET A 112 -6.86 10.25 -8.30
C MET A 112 -8.36 10.08 -8.17
N ILE A 113 -9.10 10.67 -9.09
CA ILE A 113 -10.56 10.62 -9.10
C ILE A 113 -11.06 10.11 -10.45
N TYR A 114 -12.23 9.45 -10.41
CA TYR A 114 -13.01 9.10 -11.60
C TYR A 114 -14.12 10.11 -11.82
N TYR A 115 -14.47 10.35 -13.06
CA TYR A 115 -15.56 11.26 -13.47
C TYR A 115 -16.13 10.84 -14.84
N ASN A 116 -17.16 11.55 -15.33
CA ASN A 116 -17.86 11.21 -16.56
C ASN A 116 -18.39 9.75 -16.57
N ASP A 117 -19.20 9.40 -15.56
CA ASP A 117 -19.73 8.05 -15.38
C ASP A 117 -18.61 6.98 -15.38
N ASP A 118 -17.50 7.28 -14.68
CA ASP A 118 -16.33 6.42 -14.49
C ASP A 118 -15.57 6.06 -15.78
N THR A 119 -15.73 6.83 -16.84
CA THR A 119 -14.99 6.61 -18.08
C THR A 119 -13.69 7.40 -18.17
N ALA A 120 -13.54 8.44 -17.35
CA ALA A 120 -12.39 9.33 -17.32
C ALA A 120 -11.74 9.37 -15.94
N SER A 121 -10.45 9.71 -15.88
CA SER A 121 -9.69 9.87 -14.66
C SER A 121 -9.00 11.23 -14.59
N ALA A 122 -8.84 11.78 -13.37
CA ALA A 122 -8.07 12.98 -13.17
C ALA A 122 -7.21 12.91 -11.91
N PHE A 123 -5.98 13.37 -12.01
CA PHE A 123 -5.10 13.64 -10.87
C PHE A 123 -5.33 15.07 -10.41
N VAL A 124 -5.75 15.24 -9.17
CA VAL A 124 -6.23 16.50 -8.64
C VAL A 124 -5.50 16.87 -7.33
N THR A 125 -5.55 18.16 -6.99
CA THR A 125 -5.06 18.67 -5.70
C THR A 125 -6.01 19.69 -5.09
N ARG A 126 -5.97 19.80 -3.77
CA ARG A 126 -6.70 20.78 -2.96
C ARG A 126 -5.98 21.03 -1.65
N PRO A 127 -5.89 22.27 -1.13
CA PRO A 127 -5.40 22.52 0.23
C PRO A 127 -6.24 21.80 1.29
N VAL A 128 -5.59 21.22 2.30
CA VAL A 128 -6.29 20.58 3.45
C VAL A 128 -7.21 21.59 4.17
N SER A 129 -6.80 22.85 4.24
CA SER A 129 -7.61 23.96 4.80
C SER A 129 -8.85 24.31 3.98
N GLY A 130 -9.08 23.64 2.87
CA GLY A 130 -10.16 23.96 1.93
C GLY A 130 -9.72 24.88 0.79
N GLY A 131 -10.55 24.96 -0.23
CA GLY A 131 -10.27 25.72 -1.44
C GLY A 131 -10.77 24.99 -2.69
N PRO A 132 -10.59 25.57 -3.88
CA PRO A 132 -11.03 24.92 -5.12
C PRO A 132 -10.20 23.66 -5.41
N LEU A 133 -10.87 22.65 -5.93
CA LEU A 133 -10.21 21.49 -6.51
C LEU A 133 -9.50 21.92 -7.81
N GLN A 134 -8.24 21.54 -7.95
CA GLN A 134 -7.42 21.83 -9.12
C GLN A 134 -7.06 20.55 -9.84
N ILE A 135 -7.30 20.48 -11.13
CA ILE A 135 -6.89 19.37 -11.99
C ILE A 135 -5.43 19.59 -12.39
N LEU A 136 -4.58 18.63 -12.08
CA LEU A 136 -3.17 18.62 -12.44
C LEU A 136 -2.91 17.87 -13.75
N ALA A 137 -3.64 16.78 -13.98
CA ALA A 137 -3.64 16.00 -15.21
C ALA A 137 -4.99 15.31 -15.35
N SER A 138 -5.42 15.04 -16.60
CA SER A 138 -6.66 14.30 -16.90
C SER A 138 -6.47 13.38 -18.08
N TRP A 139 -7.24 12.30 -18.09
CA TRP A 139 -7.31 11.30 -19.14
C TRP A 139 -8.78 11.11 -19.49
N GLU A 140 -9.14 11.52 -20.71
CA GLU A 140 -10.50 11.45 -21.22
C GLU A 140 -10.54 10.52 -22.42
N PRO A 141 -11.58 9.66 -22.53
CA PRO A 141 -11.75 8.78 -23.68
C PRO A 141 -11.99 9.60 -24.96
N GLU A 142 -11.42 9.16 -26.08
CA GLU A 142 -11.66 9.76 -27.39
C GLU A 142 -12.99 9.31 -28.00
N ASN A 143 -13.52 8.18 -27.52
CA ASN A 143 -14.78 7.60 -27.98
C ASN A 143 -15.44 6.74 -26.87
N ASP A 144 -16.69 6.37 -27.06
CA ASP A 144 -17.53 5.65 -26.07
C ASP A 144 -17.05 4.21 -25.77
N ASN A 145 -16.09 3.71 -26.51
CA ASN A 145 -15.53 2.38 -26.31
C ASN A 145 -14.26 2.37 -25.44
N GLU A 146 -13.79 3.54 -25.04
CA GLU A 146 -12.57 3.70 -24.25
C GLU A 146 -12.91 4.10 -22.83
N VAL A 147 -12.11 3.61 -21.88
CA VAL A 147 -12.18 3.96 -20.46
C VAL A 147 -10.78 4.14 -19.92
N TYR A 148 -10.56 5.19 -19.13
CA TYR A 148 -9.31 5.36 -18.41
C TYR A 148 -9.49 4.99 -16.94
N ARG A 149 -8.71 4.00 -16.50
CA ARG A 149 -8.57 3.58 -15.10
C ARG A 149 -7.18 3.97 -14.62
N CYS A 150 -7.09 5.09 -13.92
CA CYS A 150 -5.81 5.56 -13.42
C CYS A 150 -5.71 5.32 -11.92
N GLY A 151 -4.51 4.95 -11.47
CA GLY A 151 -4.18 4.73 -10.07
C GLY A 151 -3.18 5.76 -9.56
N PHE A 152 -3.07 5.84 -8.24
CA PHE A 152 -2.15 6.72 -7.56
C PHE A 152 -1.40 5.95 -6.47
N TYR A 153 -0.08 5.78 -6.64
CA TYR A 153 0.74 5.07 -5.67
C TYR A 153 1.18 5.94 -4.50
N GLY A 154 1.48 7.20 -4.74
CA GLY A 154 1.96 8.12 -3.73
C GLY A 154 2.83 9.23 -4.28
N LEU A 155 3.46 9.95 -3.36
CA LEU A 155 4.38 11.05 -3.65
C LEU A 155 5.74 10.76 -3.06
N SER A 156 6.77 11.05 -3.83
CA SER A 156 8.15 10.93 -3.38
C SER A 156 8.97 12.10 -3.90
N PHE A 157 9.55 12.87 -2.97
CA PHE A 157 10.45 14.00 -3.26
C PHE A 157 9.92 14.97 -4.34
N GLY A 158 8.62 15.35 -4.22
CA GLY A 158 7.97 16.31 -5.11
C GLY A 158 7.48 15.75 -6.44
N LYS A 159 7.45 14.44 -6.61
CA LYS A 159 6.85 13.74 -7.74
C LYS A 159 5.70 12.86 -7.28
N ALA A 160 4.62 12.82 -8.06
CA ALA A 160 3.57 11.84 -7.90
C ALA A 160 3.84 10.64 -8.82
N TYR A 161 3.53 9.45 -8.36
CA TYR A 161 3.68 8.20 -9.09
C TYR A 161 2.29 7.63 -9.37
N LEU A 162 2.01 7.40 -10.64
CA LEU A 162 0.68 7.14 -11.16
C LEU A 162 0.71 5.90 -12.06
N THR A 163 -0.39 5.15 -12.08
CA THR A 163 -0.67 4.22 -13.18
C THR A 163 -1.65 4.85 -14.14
N VAL A 164 -1.47 4.59 -15.41
CA VAL A 164 -2.42 4.96 -16.46
C VAL A 164 -2.78 3.69 -17.23
N SER A 165 -4.02 3.24 -17.08
CA SER A 165 -4.58 2.16 -17.88
C SER A 165 -5.66 2.73 -18.81
N LYS A 166 -5.52 2.44 -20.09
CA LYS A 166 -6.51 2.72 -21.12
C LYS A 166 -7.11 1.39 -21.57
N GLU A 167 -8.36 1.18 -21.26
CA GLU A 167 -9.13 0.00 -21.60
C GLU A 167 -9.97 0.28 -22.85
N THR A 168 -10.02 -0.67 -23.78
CA THR A 168 -10.83 -0.59 -24.99
C THR A 168 -11.83 -1.74 -25.00
N TYR A 169 -13.10 -1.42 -25.17
CA TYR A 169 -14.20 -2.37 -25.15
C TYR A 169 -14.84 -2.52 -26.53
N THR A 170 -15.49 -3.66 -26.76
CA THR A 170 -16.41 -3.87 -27.88
C THR A 170 -17.75 -4.35 -27.35
N LEU A 171 -18.81 -4.14 -28.12
CA LEU A 171 -20.12 -4.71 -27.81
C LEU A 171 -20.24 -6.08 -28.48
N THR A 172 -20.55 -7.09 -27.71
CA THR A 172 -20.89 -8.42 -28.21
C THR A 172 -22.27 -8.42 -28.87
N GLU A 173 -22.62 -9.50 -29.58
CA GLU A 173 -23.91 -9.62 -30.25
C GLU A 173 -25.13 -9.54 -29.31
N ASP A 174 -24.94 -9.93 -28.04
CA ASP A 174 -25.94 -9.85 -26.97
C ASP A 174 -25.92 -8.52 -26.21
N GLY A 175 -25.09 -7.56 -26.64
CA GLY A 175 -25.01 -6.21 -26.08
C GLY A 175 -24.20 -6.08 -24.79
N GLN A 176 -23.41 -7.08 -24.44
CA GLN A 176 -22.46 -6.98 -23.33
C GLN A 176 -21.17 -6.30 -23.78
N GLN A 177 -20.50 -5.62 -22.86
CA GLN A 177 -19.16 -5.07 -23.09
C GLN A 177 -18.10 -6.15 -22.88
N GLU A 178 -17.21 -6.32 -23.85
CA GLU A 178 -16.06 -7.21 -23.78
C GLU A 178 -14.78 -6.37 -23.91
N LEU A 179 -13.83 -6.56 -22.98
CA LEU A 179 -12.52 -5.93 -23.03
C LEU A 179 -11.71 -6.55 -24.18
N VAL A 180 -11.31 -5.72 -25.15
CA VAL A 180 -10.55 -6.17 -26.33
C VAL A 180 -9.13 -5.62 -26.38
N GLY A 181 -8.80 -4.69 -25.53
CA GLY A 181 -7.45 -4.14 -25.41
C GLY A 181 -7.24 -3.36 -24.12
N GLU A 182 -6.04 -3.43 -23.60
CA GLU A 182 -5.58 -2.67 -22.45
C GLU A 182 -4.17 -2.15 -22.74
N GLU A 183 -3.97 -0.85 -22.54
CA GLU A 183 -2.67 -0.20 -22.55
C GLU A 183 -2.37 0.29 -21.13
N TYR A 184 -1.31 -0.23 -20.53
CA TYR A 184 -0.92 0.09 -19.16
C TYR A 184 0.45 0.75 -19.14
N SER A 185 0.58 1.81 -18.34
CA SER A 185 1.88 2.43 -18.09
C SER A 185 1.96 3.02 -16.67
N ASP A 186 3.16 2.94 -16.09
CA ASP A 186 3.52 3.68 -14.89
C ASP A 186 4.17 5.00 -15.28
N CYS A 187 3.77 6.07 -14.60
CA CYS A 187 4.21 7.42 -14.87
C CYS A 187 4.66 8.13 -13.59
N SER A 188 5.58 9.06 -13.72
CA SER A 188 5.84 10.08 -12.71
C SER A 188 5.33 11.43 -13.18
N PHE A 189 4.74 12.20 -12.26
CA PHE A 189 4.29 13.57 -12.48
C PHE A 189 5.06 14.50 -11.55
N ASP A 190 5.81 15.43 -12.11
CA ASP A 190 6.57 16.43 -11.34
C ASP A 190 5.64 17.54 -10.89
N LEU A 191 5.42 17.68 -9.58
CA LEU A 191 4.48 18.65 -9.00
C LEU A 191 4.88 20.09 -9.25
N LYS A 192 6.17 20.36 -9.44
CA LYS A 192 6.68 21.71 -9.66
C LYS A 192 6.52 22.18 -11.10
N THR A 193 6.77 21.28 -12.03
CA THR A 193 6.79 21.62 -13.48
C THR A 193 5.54 21.21 -14.22
N GLY A 194 4.70 20.36 -13.62
CA GLY A 194 3.51 19.77 -14.26
C GLY A 194 3.86 18.78 -15.38
N LYS A 195 5.12 18.32 -15.45
CA LYS A 195 5.54 17.38 -16.49
C LYS A 195 5.31 15.95 -16.07
N MET A 196 4.73 15.18 -16.98
CA MET A 196 4.60 13.74 -16.86
C MET A 196 5.72 13.05 -17.65
N MET A 197 6.25 11.97 -17.08
CA MET A 197 7.25 11.09 -17.68
C MET A 197 6.79 9.65 -17.54
N GLU A 198 6.69 8.93 -18.66
CA GLU A 198 6.45 7.50 -18.64
C GLU A 198 7.69 6.80 -18.10
N LEU A 199 7.51 5.94 -17.11
CA LEU A 199 8.57 5.19 -16.46
C LEU A 199 8.67 3.78 -17.03
N MET A 200 7.52 3.15 -17.21
CA MET A 200 7.38 1.81 -17.73
C MET A 200 6.05 1.65 -18.45
N ARG A 201 6.05 0.82 -19.47
CA ARG A 201 4.85 0.44 -20.21
C ARG A 201 4.77 -1.08 -20.26
N ASP A 202 3.57 -1.64 -20.17
CA ASP A 202 3.38 -3.04 -20.45
C ASP A 202 3.68 -3.31 -21.94
N VAL A 203 4.62 -4.21 -22.17
CA VAL A 203 5.02 -4.66 -23.52
C VAL A 203 4.95 -6.18 -23.51
N ASP A 204 4.15 -6.71 -24.40
CA ASP A 204 4.05 -8.17 -24.63
C ASP A 204 3.56 -9.01 -23.42
N GLY A 205 2.69 -8.44 -22.56
CA GLY A 205 2.12 -9.15 -21.41
C GLY A 205 3.10 -9.36 -20.25
N THR A 206 4.19 -8.60 -20.22
CA THR A 206 5.08 -8.48 -19.07
C THR A 206 4.51 -7.40 -18.17
N LEU A 207 3.59 -7.73 -17.29
CA LEU A 207 2.99 -6.78 -16.35
C LEU A 207 4.06 -6.31 -15.35
N PRO A 208 4.68 -5.13 -15.54
CA PRO A 208 5.54 -4.56 -14.53
C PRO A 208 4.67 -4.03 -13.39
N TYR A 209 5.04 -4.37 -12.18
CA TYR A 209 4.35 -3.90 -10.99
C TYR A 209 5.29 -3.09 -10.11
N MET A 210 4.91 -1.85 -9.79
CA MET A 210 5.73 -0.95 -8.97
C MET A 210 5.56 -1.29 -7.48
N TYR A 211 6.66 -1.62 -6.81
CA TYR A 211 6.67 -2.02 -5.41
C TYR A 211 7.10 -0.92 -4.46
N GLY A 212 7.87 0.03 -4.91
CA GLY A 212 8.26 1.14 -4.08
C GLY A 212 9.06 2.18 -4.83
N VAL A 213 9.12 3.34 -4.23
CA VAL A 213 9.83 4.51 -4.75
C VAL A 213 10.60 5.17 -3.63
N TRP A 214 11.86 5.50 -3.88
CA TRP A 214 12.69 6.29 -2.99
C TRP A 214 13.58 7.21 -3.81
N GLU A 215 13.40 8.53 -3.65
CA GLU A 215 14.08 9.56 -4.45
C GLU A 215 13.94 9.33 -5.97
N ASP A 216 15.04 8.94 -6.62
CA ASP A 216 15.08 8.63 -8.05
C ASP A 216 15.16 7.12 -8.33
N SER A 217 14.95 6.29 -7.33
CA SER A 217 14.93 4.82 -7.45
C SER A 217 13.51 4.30 -7.40
N VAL A 218 13.18 3.42 -8.32
CA VAL A 218 11.90 2.69 -8.35
C VAL A 218 12.20 1.20 -8.36
N VAL A 219 11.47 0.44 -7.54
CA VAL A 219 11.55 -1.02 -7.53
C VAL A 219 10.35 -1.59 -8.26
N TYR A 220 10.63 -2.46 -9.21
CA TYR A 220 9.64 -3.16 -10.03
C TYR A 220 9.73 -4.67 -9.84
N GLN A 221 8.58 -5.31 -9.92
CA GLN A 221 8.45 -6.74 -10.18
C GLN A 221 7.95 -6.95 -11.60
N THR A 222 8.52 -7.89 -12.32
CA THR A 222 8.00 -8.41 -13.58
C THR A 222 7.67 -9.88 -13.46
N LEU A 223 6.65 -10.29 -14.20
CA LEU A 223 6.18 -11.66 -14.33
C LEU A 223 6.34 -12.07 -15.78
N GLU A 224 7.12 -13.10 -16.06
CA GLU A 224 7.24 -13.67 -17.38
C GLU A 224 6.71 -15.09 -17.40
N THR A 225 5.79 -15.39 -18.31
CA THR A 225 5.30 -16.75 -18.46
C THR A 225 6.40 -17.66 -19.01
N VAL A 226 6.64 -18.77 -18.35
CA VAL A 226 7.61 -19.77 -18.79
C VAL A 226 7.23 -20.29 -20.18
N LYS A 227 8.19 -20.36 -21.08
CA LYS A 227 7.97 -20.83 -22.45
C LYS A 227 7.37 -22.24 -22.47
N GLY A 228 6.19 -22.36 -23.07
CA GLY A 228 5.47 -23.63 -23.18
C GLY A 228 4.51 -23.90 -22.02
N ALA A 229 4.31 -22.93 -21.13
CA ALA A 229 3.22 -22.99 -20.15
C ALA A 229 1.86 -23.12 -20.87
N PRO A 230 0.91 -23.89 -20.33
CA PRO A 230 -0.46 -23.91 -20.85
C PRO A 230 -1.13 -22.54 -20.60
N ALA A 231 -2.14 -22.20 -21.36
CA ALA A 231 -2.98 -21.07 -21.00
C ALA A 231 -3.62 -21.28 -19.61
N PHE A 232 -3.80 -20.20 -18.87
CA PHE A 232 -4.33 -20.29 -17.49
C PHE A 232 -5.68 -20.99 -17.43
N GLU A 233 -6.58 -20.68 -18.36
CA GLU A 233 -7.91 -21.27 -18.48
C GLU A 233 -7.84 -22.78 -18.75
N ASP A 234 -6.93 -23.22 -19.62
CA ASP A 234 -6.71 -24.64 -19.92
C ASP A 234 -6.14 -25.39 -18.72
N TRP A 235 -5.28 -24.74 -17.95
CA TRP A 235 -4.73 -25.33 -16.73
C TRP A 235 -5.80 -25.43 -15.64
N VAL A 236 -6.58 -24.36 -15.39
CA VAL A 236 -7.68 -24.34 -14.40
C VAL A 236 -8.71 -25.42 -14.70
N ALA A 237 -9.08 -25.62 -15.96
CA ALA A 237 -10.05 -26.64 -16.37
C ALA A 237 -9.61 -28.07 -16.02
N GLN A 238 -8.32 -28.30 -15.80
CA GLN A 238 -7.76 -29.61 -15.44
C GLN A 238 -7.55 -29.79 -13.94
N GLN A 239 -7.77 -28.72 -13.12
CA GLN A 239 -7.56 -28.78 -11.69
C GLN A 239 -8.83 -29.15 -10.93
N PRO A 240 -8.71 -29.73 -9.72
CA PRO A 240 -9.84 -29.87 -8.80
C PRO A 240 -10.46 -28.53 -8.46
N GLU A 241 -11.78 -28.50 -8.23
CA GLU A 241 -12.49 -27.32 -7.76
C GLU A 241 -11.85 -26.77 -6.47
N GLY A 242 -11.65 -25.45 -6.42
CA GLY A 242 -11.01 -24.76 -5.28
C GLY A 242 -9.48 -24.81 -5.30
N THR A 243 -8.85 -25.27 -6.39
CA THR A 243 -7.38 -25.16 -6.55
C THR A 243 -6.98 -23.68 -6.53
N PRO A 244 -6.04 -23.28 -5.63
CA PRO A 244 -5.58 -21.89 -5.58
C PRO A 244 -4.91 -21.46 -6.89
N TRP A 245 -5.29 -20.30 -7.39
CA TRP A 245 -4.75 -19.73 -8.64
C TRP A 245 -3.23 -19.49 -8.58
N ASP A 246 -2.69 -19.21 -7.38
CA ASP A 246 -1.27 -18.98 -7.15
C ASP A 246 -0.39 -20.21 -7.47
N LEU A 247 -0.98 -21.40 -7.49
CA LEU A 247 -0.25 -22.61 -7.92
C LEU A 247 0.15 -22.55 -9.39
N TYR A 248 -0.67 -21.92 -10.24
CA TYR A 248 -0.28 -21.68 -11.63
C TYR A 248 0.94 -20.77 -11.69
N GLY A 249 0.89 -19.65 -10.99
CA GLY A 249 2.01 -18.69 -10.94
C GLY A 249 3.30 -19.33 -10.45
N ARG A 250 3.23 -20.17 -9.41
CA ARG A 250 4.40 -20.91 -8.89
C ARG A 250 5.02 -21.88 -9.90
N GLN A 251 4.24 -22.41 -10.82
CA GLN A 251 4.69 -23.37 -11.80
C GLN A 251 5.16 -22.74 -13.11
N TYR A 252 4.54 -21.63 -13.49
CA TYR A 252 4.63 -21.12 -14.85
C TYR A 252 5.03 -19.66 -14.99
N TYR A 253 5.31 -18.93 -13.87
CA TYR A 253 5.86 -17.60 -13.94
C TYR A 253 7.30 -17.54 -13.43
N ASN A 254 8.12 -16.81 -14.15
CA ASN A 254 9.41 -16.32 -13.67
C ASN A 254 9.20 -14.93 -13.08
N TYR A 255 9.66 -14.74 -11.86
CA TYR A 255 9.58 -13.47 -11.14
C TYR A 255 10.93 -12.79 -11.16
N ARG A 256 10.96 -11.52 -11.46
CA ARG A 256 12.15 -10.70 -11.33
C ARG A 256 11.80 -9.46 -10.51
N LEU A 257 12.53 -9.25 -9.42
CA LEU A 257 12.50 -8.02 -8.64
C LEU A 257 13.78 -7.23 -8.95
N TYR A 258 13.64 -5.96 -9.37
CA TYR A 258 14.76 -5.12 -9.72
C TYR A 258 14.51 -3.66 -9.37
N SER A 259 15.58 -2.92 -9.07
CA SER A 259 15.55 -1.47 -8.94
C SER A 259 16.02 -0.80 -10.21
N ARG A 260 15.42 0.35 -10.55
CA ARG A 260 15.80 1.19 -11.66
C ARG A 260 16.05 2.62 -11.18
N ASN A 261 17.17 3.19 -11.54
CA ASN A 261 17.44 4.60 -11.30
C ASN A 261 16.82 5.44 -12.43
N LEU A 262 15.92 6.33 -12.09
CA LEU A 262 15.16 7.14 -13.06
C LEU A 262 16.01 8.22 -13.75
N LYS A 263 17.14 8.63 -13.16
CA LYS A 263 18.05 9.62 -13.77
C LYS A 263 19.03 9.00 -14.76
N THR A 264 19.57 7.85 -14.41
CA THR A 264 20.61 7.20 -15.22
C THR A 264 20.05 6.10 -16.12
N GLY A 265 18.88 5.55 -15.77
CA GLY A 265 18.28 4.38 -16.43
C GLY A 265 18.93 3.06 -16.03
N ASP A 266 19.91 3.08 -15.10
CA ASP A 266 20.59 1.87 -14.65
C ASP A 266 19.64 0.95 -13.89
N GLU A 267 19.71 -0.34 -14.18
CA GLU A 267 18.92 -1.38 -13.50
C GLU A 267 19.81 -2.28 -12.66
N LYS A 268 19.34 -2.64 -11.49
CA LYS A 268 19.97 -3.60 -10.59
C LYS A 268 18.99 -4.68 -10.22
N THR A 269 19.28 -5.92 -10.58
CA THR A 269 18.50 -7.08 -10.16
C THR A 269 18.66 -7.29 -8.66
N ILE A 270 17.54 -7.34 -7.93
CA ILE A 270 17.47 -7.67 -6.51
C ILE A 270 17.29 -9.17 -6.36
N VAL A 271 16.31 -9.73 -7.08
CA VAL A 271 16.02 -11.16 -7.14
C VAL A 271 15.70 -11.53 -8.58
N ASP A 272 16.34 -12.59 -9.06
CA ASP A 272 16.01 -13.23 -10.33
C ASP A 272 15.59 -14.68 -10.03
N MET A 273 14.32 -14.97 -10.25
CA MET A 273 13.70 -16.20 -9.78
C MET A 273 13.11 -16.98 -10.92
N SER A 274 13.98 -17.66 -11.60
CA SER A 274 13.60 -18.69 -12.59
C SER A 274 13.09 -20.00 -11.95
N GLU A 275 13.31 -20.21 -10.64
CA GLU A 275 13.06 -21.53 -10.03
C GLU A 275 12.22 -21.51 -8.74
N ASN A 276 11.91 -20.35 -8.15
CA ASN A 276 11.18 -20.29 -6.89
C ASN A 276 10.22 -19.10 -6.85
N PHE A 277 9.10 -19.29 -6.17
CA PHE A 277 8.11 -18.23 -5.96
C PHE A 277 8.58 -17.19 -4.96
N VAL A 278 8.42 -15.91 -5.29
CA VAL A 278 8.66 -14.78 -4.38
C VAL A 278 7.34 -14.19 -3.95
N TRP A 279 7.15 -14.11 -2.65
CA TRP A 279 6.15 -13.23 -2.07
C TRP A 279 6.80 -11.89 -1.77
N THR A 280 6.21 -10.81 -2.27
CA THR A 280 6.57 -9.45 -1.86
C THR A 280 5.53 -8.94 -0.87
N ALA A 281 5.93 -8.02 0.00
CA ALA A 281 4.97 -7.22 0.73
C ALA A 281 4.04 -6.52 -0.28
N ASP A 282 2.78 -6.38 0.08
CA ASP A 282 1.87 -5.56 -0.70
C ASP A 282 2.48 -4.17 -0.86
N PRO A 283 2.70 -3.67 -2.09
CA PRO A 283 3.32 -2.35 -2.31
C PRO A 283 2.51 -1.22 -1.70
N HIS A 284 1.24 -1.45 -1.44
CA HIS A 284 0.38 -0.49 -0.75
C HIS A 284 0.64 -0.40 0.76
N LYS A 285 1.53 -1.21 1.32
CA LYS A 285 1.78 -1.28 2.77
C LYS A 285 3.17 -0.86 3.22
N SER A 286 4.03 -0.40 2.31
CA SER A 286 5.40 0.02 2.68
C SER A 286 5.97 1.05 1.70
N TRP A 287 5.53 2.28 1.83
CA TRP A 287 6.06 3.42 1.05
C TRP A 287 7.25 4.06 1.74
N GLU A 288 8.15 3.20 2.24
CA GLU A 288 9.40 3.59 2.88
C GLU A 288 10.58 3.25 1.96
N GLN A 289 11.81 3.51 2.43
CA GLN A 289 13.02 3.12 1.69
C GLN A 289 13.22 1.60 1.57
N TYR A 290 12.41 0.81 2.26
CA TYR A 290 12.56 -0.64 2.35
C TYR A 290 11.55 -1.39 1.49
N ILE A 291 12.02 -2.43 0.80
CA ILE A 291 11.18 -3.41 0.10
C ILE A 291 11.35 -4.76 0.80
N VAL A 292 10.26 -5.30 1.30
CA VAL A 292 10.22 -6.63 1.94
C VAL A 292 9.83 -7.67 0.92
N TYR A 293 10.55 -8.76 0.89
CA TYR A 293 10.22 -9.91 0.04
C TYR A 293 10.66 -11.23 0.69
N GLN A 294 10.05 -12.33 0.25
CA GLN A 294 10.32 -13.66 0.75
C GLN A 294 10.79 -14.57 -0.38
N VAL A 295 11.81 -15.36 -0.09
CA VAL A 295 12.31 -16.43 -0.96
C VAL A 295 12.34 -17.73 -0.18
N GLY A 296 11.54 -18.70 -0.60
CA GLY A 296 11.38 -19.94 0.19
C GLY A 296 10.85 -19.62 1.58
N ARG A 297 11.63 -19.91 2.63
CA ARG A 297 11.29 -19.61 4.03
C ARG A 297 11.97 -18.37 4.60
N SER A 298 12.85 -17.74 3.85
CA SER A 298 13.60 -16.58 4.33
C SER A 298 12.96 -15.27 3.89
N VAL A 299 12.85 -14.32 4.82
CA VAL A 299 12.35 -12.97 4.64
C VAL A 299 13.55 -12.04 4.48
N TYR A 300 13.53 -11.25 3.44
CA TYR A 300 14.57 -10.30 3.09
C TYR A 300 14.03 -8.88 3.07
N VAL A 301 14.91 -7.93 3.33
CA VAL A 301 14.67 -6.53 3.06
C VAL A 301 15.71 -5.99 2.07
N TYR A 302 15.25 -5.24 1.09
CA TYR A 302 16.08 -4.43 0.21
C TYR A 302 15.95 -2.97 0.64
N ASP A 303 17.07 -2.36 1.01
CA ASP A 303 17.16 -0.94 1.31
C ASP A 303 17.47 -0.18 0.01
N MET A 304 16.53 0.66 -0.43
CA MET A 304 16.65 1.43 -1.66
C MET A 304 17.66 2.58 -1.56
N GLU A 305 17.90 3.11 -0.37
CA GLU A 305 18.88 4.18 -0.13
C GLU A 305 20.31 3.65 -0.26
N THR A 306 20.61 2.57 0.46
CA THR A 306 21.94 1.95 0.45
C THR A 306 22.13 0.94 -0.67
N GLN A 307 21.05 0.53 -1.32
CA GLN A 307 20.99 -0.51 -2.36
C GLN A 307 21.55 -1.86 -1.88
N THR A 308 21.28 -2.22 -0.63
CA THR A 308 21.73 -3.46 -0.02
C THR A 308 20.55 -4.40 0.28
N VAL A 309 20.84 -5.70 0.24
CA VAL A 309 19.90 -6.75 0.64
C VAL A 309 20.35 -7.33 1.97
N LYS A 310 19.39 -7.54 2.87
CA LYS A 310 19.60 -8.15 4.17
C LYS A 310 18.57 -9.26 4.38
N GLU A 311 19.01 -10.45 4.80
CA GLU A 311 18.13 -11.50 5.31
C GLU A 311 17.78 -11.16 6.75
N LEU A 312 16.49 -11.05 7.07
CA LEU A 312 16.01 -10.67 8.40
C LEU A 312 15.59 -11.87 9.23
N PHE A 313 14.95 -12.85 8.58
CA PHE A 313 14.28 -13.92 9.33
C PHE A 313 14.07 -15.14 8.47
N THR A 314 14.12 -16.33 9.06
CA THR A 314 13.79 -17.59 8.39
C THR A 314 12.74 -18.35 9.19
N TYR A 315 11.62 -18.67 8.55
CA TYR A 315 10.57 -19.48 9.17
C TYR A 315 11.04 -20.90 9.46
N ASP A 316 10.57 -21.47 10.55
CA ASP A 316 10.85 -22.83 10.98
C ASP A 316 10.19 -23.89 10.07
N GLN A 317 9.11 -23.51 9.39
CA GLN A 317 8.35 -24.36 8.47
C GLN A 317 7.78 -23.55 7.28
N ASP A 318 7.22 -24.25 6.30
CA ASP A 318 6.49 -23.62 5.22
C ASP A 318 5.09 -23.22 5.69
N TRP A 319 4.83 -21.92 5.67
CA TRP A 319 3.53 -21.36 5.98
C TRP A 319 2.72 -21.13 4.69
N LYS A 320 1.44 -20.81 4.86
CA LYS A 320 0.54 -20.36 3.80
C LYS A 320 0.02 -18.97 4.10
N ASN A 321 -0.41 -18.26 3.06
CA ASN A 321 -1.04 -16.93 3.20
C ASN A 321 -0.15 -15.94 3.97
N TYR A 322 0.95 -15.57 3.35
CA TYR A 322 1.84 -14.55 3.90
C TYR A 322 1.31 -13.14 3.65
N ASN A 323 1.44 -12.29 4.66
CA ASN A 323 1.20 -10.86 4.56
C ASN A 323 2.32 -10.13 5.29
N TYR A 324 2.86 -9.11 4.67
CA TYR A 324 3.94 -8.30 5.20
C TYR A 324 3.55 -6.83 5.17
N MET A 325 3.95 -6.10 6.21
CA MET A 325 3.98 -4.65 6.18
C MET A 325 5.14 -4.13 7.02
N ILE A 326 5.51 -2.87 6.81
CA ILE A 326 6.52 -2.19 7.63
C ILE A 326 5.80 -1.23 8.57
N LEU A 327 6.10 -1.33 9.85
CA LEU A 327 5.63 -0.43 10.90
C LEU A 327 6.79 -0.13 11.86
N ASP A 328 7.05 1.14 12.11
CA ASP A 328 8.08 1.59 13.08
C ASP A 328 9.46 0.95 12.85
N GLY A 329 9.87 0.77 11.61
CA GLY A 329 11.13 0.11 11.27
C GLY A 329 11.15 -1.39 11.55
N HIS A 330 9.97 -2.01 11.79
CA HIS A 330 9.79 -3.44 11.91
C HIS A 330 9.08 -4.00 10.70
N VAL A 331 9.48 -5.17 10.25
CA VAL A 331 8.67 -5.98 9.35
C VAL A 331 7.66 -6.74 10.20
N ILE A 332 6.37 -6.43 10.02
CA ILE A 332 5.28 -7.22 10.58
C ILE A 332 4.98 -8.33 9.59
N ALA A 333 5.30 -9.55 9.97
CA ALA A 333 5.09 -10.75 9.17
C ALA A 333 3.92 -11.54 9.74
N ILE A 334 2.87 -11.74 8.95
CA ILE A 334 1.68 -12.51 9.33
C ILE A 334 1.54 -13.68 8.38
N CYS A 335 1.32 -14.88 8.88
CA CYS A 335 1.10 -16.06 8.05
C CYS A 335 0.10 -17.03 8.66
N GLY A 336 -0.40 -17.93 7.82
CA GLY A 336 -1.44 -18.89 8.22
C GLY A 336 -2.86 -18.34 8.11
N THR A 337 -3.82 -19.09 8.61
CA THR A 337 -5.25 -18.71 8.64
C THR A 337 -5.92 -19.28 9.88
N GLY A 338 -6.91 -18.58 10.39
CA GLY A 338 -7.69 -19.02 11.54
C GLY A 338 -6.80 -19.34 12.75
N ASP A 339 -7.00 -20.52 13.35
CA ASP A 339 -6.25 -20.96 14.54
C ASP A 339 -4.75 -21.19 14.29
N THR A 340 -4.33 -21.25 13.03
CA THR A 340 -2.92 -21.41 12.64
C THR A 340 -2.23 -20.09 12.33
N CYS A 341 -2.94 -18.96 12.44
CA CYS A 341 -2.38 -17.65 12.18
C CYS A 341 -1.30 -17.30 13.21
N ARG A 342 -0.15 -16.85 12.73
CA ARG A 342 0.99 -16.38 13.54
C ARG A 342 1.50 -15.06 12.98
N ALA A 343 2.01 -14.22 13.86
CA ALA A 343 2.62 -12.95 13.50
C ALA A 343 3.89 -12.68 14.28
N TRP A 344 4.80 -11.97 13.64
CA TRP A 344 6.06 -11.52 14.22
C TRP A 344 6.31 -10.06 13.88
N ALA A 345 6.89 -9.34 14.83
CA ALA A 345 7.56 -8.07 14.58
C ALA A 345 9.06 -8.34 14.49
N ILE A 346 9.69 -7.99 13.39
CA ILE A 346 11.09 -8.23 13.09
C ILE A 346 11.76 -6.88 12.90
N ASP A 347 12.65 -6.48 13.80
CA ASP A 347 13.37 -5.21 13.72
C ASP A 347 14.34 -5.20 12.53
N ILE A 348 14.24 -4.21 11.64
CA ILE A 348 15.10 -4.10 10.46
C ILE A 348 16.55 -3.77 10.85
N ALA A 349 16.75 -3.02 11.93
CA ALA A 349 18.07 -2.56 12.32
C ALA A 349 18.89 -3.64 13.05
N ASP A 350 18.32 -4.30 14.06
CA ASP A 350 19.03 -5.23 14.92
C ASP A 350 18.63 -6.71 14.77
N GLU A 351 17.66 -7.00 13.89
CA GLU A 351 17.15 -8.36 13.58
C GLU A 351 16.46 -9.06 14.77
N SER A 352 16.13 -8.32 15.81
CA SER A 352 15.37 -8.88 16.91
C SER A 352 13.95 -9.28 16.45
N VAL A 353 13.46 -10.39 16.99
CA VAL A 353 12.17 -10.96 16.60
C VAL A 353 11.28 -11.13 17.82
N VAL A 354 10.11 -10.56 17.75
CA VAL A 354 9.07 -10.72 18.77
C VAL A 354 7.83 -11.34 18.15
N GLU A 355 7.35 -12.43 18.74
CA GLU A 355 6.06 -13.01 18.31
C GLU A 355 4.90 -12.18 18.88
N LEU A 356 3.97 -11.81 17.99
CA LEU A 356 2.76 -11.08 18.34
C LEU A 356 1.58 -12.05 18.47
N ASP A 357 0.68 -11.79 19.42
CA ASP A 357 -0.58 -12.51 19.49
C ASP A 357 -1.56 -11.87 18.49
N THR A 358 -2.00 -12.64 17.49
CA THR A 358 -2.98 -12.21 16.48
C THR A 358 -4.40 -12.58 16.83
N ARG A 359 -4.62 -13.21 17.99
CA ARG A 359 -5.93 -13.70 18.44
C ARG A 359 -6.41 -12.90 19.63
N GLY A 360 -7.16 -11.83 19.37
CA GLY A 360 -7.85 -11.09 20.42
C GLY A 360 -9.29 -11.59 20.59
N GLY A 361 -9.64 -12.13 21.75
CA GLY A 361 -11.01 -12.51 22.10
C GLY A 361 -11.69 -13.43 21.08
N ASN A 362 -12.68 -12.92 20.37
CA ASN A 362 -13.41 -13.64 19.30
C ASN A 362 -12.80 -13.43 17.91
N ALA A 363 -11.69 -12.72 17.79
CA ALA A 363 -11.05 -12.45 16.51
C ALA A 363 -10.24 -13.66 16.04
N ILE A 364 -10.25 -13.88 14.73
CA ILE A 364 -9.47 -14.91 14.09
C ILE A 364 -8.13 -14.32 13.63
N THR A 365 -8.14 -13.10 13.13
CA THR A 365 -6.96 -12.46 12.56
C THR A 365 -7.04 -10.94 12.72
N ILE A 366 -5.95 -10.36 13.17
CA ILE A 366 -5.75 -8.91 13.21
C ILE A 366 -4.70 -8.59 12.17
N THR A 367 -5.07 -7.80 11.16
CA THR A 367 -4.17 -7.39 10.09
C THR A 367 -4.01 -5.88 10.14
N PRO A 368 -2.83 -5.35 10.51
CA PRO A 368 -2.57 -3.93 10.40
C PRO A 368 -2.54 -3.52 8.93
N GLU A 369 -3.04 -2.33 8.62
CA GLU A 369 -3.12 -1.81 7.26
C GLU A 369 -2.34 -0.50 7.11
N TYR A 370 -2.49 0.42 8.06
CA TYR A 370 -1.87 1.74 8.00
C TYR A 370 -1.44 2.20 9.39
N GLU A 371 -0.44 3.04 9.45
CA GLU A 371 -0.01 3.72 10.67
C GLU A 371 -0.07 5.25 10.52
N CYS A 372 -0.33 5.92 11.64
CA CYS A 372 -0.22 7.37 11.73
C CYS A 372 0.17 7.74 13.16
N ASN A 373 1.27 8.42 13.34
CA ASN A 373 1.81 8.78 14.65
C ASN A 373 1.85 7.54 15.59
N ASP A 374 1.13 7.59 16.70
CA ASP A 374 1.11 6.53 17.72
C ASP A 374 -0.01 5.49 17.50
N TYR A 375 -0.66 5.48 16.34
CA TYR A 375 -1.81 4.63 16.07
C TYR A 375 -1.65 3.76 14.83
N ILE A 376 -2.32 2.61 14.85
CA ILE A 376 -2.48 1.69 13.75
C ILE A 376 -3.97 1.54 13.44
N VAL A 377 -4.33 1.57 12.16
CA VAL A 377 -5.63 1.11 11.67
C VAL A 377 -5.44 -0.23 10.96
N GLY A 378 -6.36 -1.13 11.16
CA GLY A 378 -6.29 -2.44 10.55
C GLY A 378 -7.64 -3.13 10.44
N LEU A 379 -7.60 -4.33 9.89
CA LEU A 379 -8.75 -5.19 9.68
C LEU A 379 -8.75 -6.32 10.69
N LEU A 380 -9.92 -6.61 11.20
CA LEU A 380 -10.19 -7.68 12.13
C LEU A 380 -11.24 -8.60 11.53
N ALA A 381 -10.87 -9.85 11.33
CA ALA A 381 -11.80 -10.89 10.91
C ALA A 381 -12.22 -11.71 12.13
N ASN A 382 -13.51 -11.77 12.42
CA ASN A 382 -14.05 -12.59 13.51
C ASN A 382 -14.39 -14.02 13.05
N GLN A 383 -14.74 -14.89 14.00
CA GLN A 383 -15.06 -16.31 13.72
C GLN A 383 -16.25 -16.51 12.76
N THR A 384 -17.10 -15.49 12.57
CA THR A 384 -18.21 -15.56 11.62
C THR A 384 -17.82 -15.09 10.22
N GLY A 385 -16.54 -14.71 10.00
CA GLY A 385 -16.04 -14.15 8.75
C GLY A 385 -16.40 -12.68 8.54
N LYS A 386 -16.99 -12.01 9.55
CA LYS A 386 -17.23 -10.57 9.50
C LYS A 386 -15.90 -9.85 9.67
N VAL A 387 -15.58 -8.97 8.73
CA VAL A 387 -14.40 -8.11 8.78
C VAL A 387 -14.84 -6.75 9.35
N GLU A 388 -14.16 -6.28 10.37
CA GLU A 388 -14.38 -4.99 10.99
C GLU A 388 -13.07 -4.20 11.03
N GLU A 389 -13.16 -2.89 10.96
CA GLU A 389 -12.03 -1.99 11.13
C GLU A 389 -11.76 -1.77 12.61
N TYR A 390 -10.49 -1.71 12.95
CA TYR A 390 -10.07 -1.38 14.31
C TYR A 390 -9.02 -0.26 14.30
N TYR A 391 -8.97 0.46 15.40
CA TYR A 391 -8.00 1.50 15.68
C TYR A 391 -7.36 1.19 17.03
N ILE A 392 -6.05 1.07 17.04
CA ILE A 392 -5.28 0.68 18.21
C ILE A 392 -4.04 1.55 18.37
N SER A 393 -3.63 1.85 19.59
CA SER A 393 -2.33 2.44 19.83
C SER A 393 -1.22 1.46 19.44
N LYS A 394 -0.09 1.96 18.96
CA LYS A 394 1.09 1.12 18.66
C LYS A 394 1.55 0.36 19.92
N GLU A 395 1.52 1.03 21.07
CA GLU A 395 1.85 0.40 22.36
C GLU A 395 0.98 -0.82 22.66
N ASP A 396 -0.34 -0.71 22.50
CA ASP A 396 -1.26 -1.83 22.73
C ASP A 396 -1.08 -2.93 21.68
N PHE A 397 -0.86 -2.56 20.41
CA PHE A 397 -0.61 -3.51 19.34
C PHE A 397 0.61 -4.40 19.61
N TYR A 398 1.76 -3.80 19.93
CA TYR A 398 2.99 -4.55 20.22
C TYR A 398 2.93 -5.35 21.50
N ARG A 399 2.09 -4.95 22.46
CA ARG A 399 1.81 -5.73 23.68
C ARG A 399 0.74 -6.78 23.49
N SER A 400 0.14 -6.85 22.30
CA SER A 400 -1.02 -7.70 22.03
C SER A 400 -2.19 -7.45 23.00
N ASN A 401 -2.34 -6.19 23.42
CA ASN A 401 -3.44 -5.74 24.28
C ASN A 401 -4.61 -5.28 23.44
N TYR A 402 -5.53 -6.17 23.16
CA TYR A 402 -6.71 -5.90 22.33
C TYR A 402 -7.97 -5.55 23.13
N ASP A 403 -7.82 -5.23 24.41
CA ASP A 403 -8.93 -4.83 25.28
C ASP A 403 -9.59 -3.56 24.73
N GLY A 404 -10.91 -3.62 24.52
CA GLY A 404 -11.69 -2.50 23.98
C GLY A 404 -11.73 -2.36 22.45
N ILE A 405 -11.01 -3.20 21.68
CA ILE A 405 -11.21 -3.28 20.23
C ILE A 405 -12.48 -4.06 19.88
N PHE A 406 -12.83 -4.99 20.75
CA PHE A 406 -13.94 -5.94 20.53
C PHE A 406 -15.20 -5.60 21.33
N SER A 407 -15.33 -4.38 21.88
CA SER A 407 -16.45 -3.97 22.71
C SER A 407 -17.55 -3.27 21.91
#